data_79a75e4f96d646cf891bb95bbbaf2210
#
_entry.id   79a75e4f96d646cf891bb95bbbaf2210
#
_cell.length_a   1.000
_cell.length_b   1.000
_cell.length_c   1.000
_cell.angle_alpha   90.00
_cell.angle_beta   90.00
_cell.angle_gamma   90.00
#
_symmetry.space_group_name_H-M   'P 1'
#
loop_
_entity.id
_entity.type
_entity.pdbx_description
1 polymer ?
#
loop_
_entity_poly.entity_id
_entity_poly.type
_entity_poly.pdbx_seq_one_letter_code
_entity_poly.pdbx_strand_id
1 'polypeptide(L)'
;VRYALANTTKTALIPYQQKVKDAQARVNQVKEFGETLKDRVLAIEAPVDEAIKAEEKRVADAKAERERIEAERVEAIRAKITRFSSVAAAYASRSAADVANILQGVKESVILPEEYAEFEAEGTIARDNAIEQLEALHKSAVEREEAAAKLLAQQKELDELREKQRIADAEAEELRKQRAEEDRQRLKKQQDDL
;
A
#
# COMPACT_ATOMS: atom_id res chain seq x y z
N VAL A 1 -85.46 -62.94 -19.36
CA VAL A 1 -84.22 -63.43 -19.97
C VAL A 1 -83.14 -62.38 -19.86
N ARG A 2 -83.32 -61.05 -20.21
CA ARG A 2 -82.26 -60.03 -20.19
C ARG A 2 -81.69 -59.75 -18.79
N TYR A 3 -82.46 -59.71 -17.71
CA TYR A 3 -82.04 -59.54 -16.34
C TYR A 3 -81.22 -60.69 -15.79
N ALA A 4 -81.54 -61.93 -16.17
CA ALA A 4 -80.80 -63.10 -15.75
C ALA A 4 -79.42 -63.14 -16.40
N LEU A 5 -79.28 -62.82 -17.67
CA LEU A 5 -78.00 -62.70 -18.38
C LEU A 5 -77.08 -61.58 -17.78
N ALA A 6 -77.70 -60.45 -17.48
CA ALA A 6 -76.88 -59.32 -16.84
C ALA A 6 -76.35 -59.68 -15.43
N ASN A 7 -77.14 -60.43 -14.65
CA ASN A 7 -76.76 -60.91 -13.34
C ASN A 7 -75.68 -62.00 -13.43
N THR A 8 -75.79 -62.91 -14.39
CA THR A 8 -74.75 -63.95 -14.60
C THR A 8 -73.42 -63.35 -15.02
N THR A 9 -73.46 -62.36 -15.91
CA THR A 9 -72.24 -61.65 -16.34
C THR A 9 -71.59 -60.85 -15.16
N LYS A 10 -72.41 -60.16 -14.34
CA LYS A 10 -71.96 -59.47 -13.17
C LYS A 10 -71.27 -60.39 -12.16
N THR A 11 -71.92 -61.54 -11.90
CA THR A 11 -71.39 -62.57 -10.96
C THR A 11 -70.06 -63.18 -11.49
N ALA A 12 -69.97 -63.44 -12.79
CA ALA A 12 -68.79 -63.96 -13.44
C ALA A 12 -67.63 -62.98 -13.45
N LEU A 13 -67.89 -61.68 -13.43
CA LEU A 13 -66.86 -60.62 -13.37
C LEU A 13 -66.26 -60.39 -11.97
N ILE A 14 -66.98 -60.71 -10.89
CA ILE A 14 -66.52 -60.49 -9.49
C ILE A 14 -65.14 -61.07 -9.21
N PRO A 15 -64.83 -62.35 -9.52
CA PRO A 15 -63.54 -62.92 -9.23
C PRO A 15 -62.36 -62.25 -10.00
N TYR A 16 -62.65 -61.77 -11.20
CA TYR A 16 -61.64 -61.04 -11.98
C TYR A 16 -61.38 -59.66 -11.43
N GLN A 17 -62.44 -58.96 -11.05
CA GLN A 17 -62.34 -57.66 -10.39
C GLN A 17 -61.58 -57.79 -9.05
N GLN A 18 -61.81 -58.87 -8.31
CA GLN A 18 -61.03 -59.11 -7.07
C GLN A 18 -59.53 -59.36 -7.36
N LYS A 19 -59.22 -60.18 -8.37
CA LYS A 19 -57.86 -60.44 -8.80
C LYS A 19 -57.14 -59.14 -9.22
N VAL A 20 -57.81 -58.23 -9.90
CA VAL A 20 -57.26 -56.90 -10.28
C VAL A 20 -56.96 -56.06 -9.04
N LYS A 21 -57.90 -56.03 -8.07
CA LYS A 21 -57.70 -55.31 -6.80
C LYS A 21 -56.55 -55.89 -6.03
N ASP A 22 -56.40 -57.22 -5.92
CA ASP A 22 -55.32 -57.90 -5.21
C ASP A 22 -53.96 -57.65 -5.90
N ALA A 23 -53.95 -57.64 -7.23
CA ALA A 23 -52.75 -57.29 -8.00
C ALA A 23 -52.35 -55.84 -7.79
N GLN A 24 -53.32 -54.92 -7.80
CA GLN A 24 -53.02 -53.51 -7.51
C GLN A 24 -52.56 -53.29 -6.11
N ALA A 25 -53.11 -53.98 -5.11
CA ALA A 25 -52.65 -53.92 -3.73
C ALA A 25 -51.19 -54.37 -3.60
N ARG A 26 -50.82 -55.46 -4.30
CA ARG A 26 -49.42 -55.93 -4.33
C ARG A 26 -48.48 -54.92 -4.99
N VAL A 27 -48.87 -54.31 -6.07
CA VAL A 27 -48.11 -53.23 -6.73
C VAL A 27 -47.88 -52.06 -5.77
N ASN A 28 -48.92 -51.65 -5.05
CA ASN A 28 -48.83 -50.57 -4.08
C ASN A 28 -47.87 -50.95 -2.92
N GLN A 29 -47.95 -52.20 -2.37
CA GLN A 29 -47.04 -52.66 -1.37
C GLN A 29 -45.56 -52.63 -1.80
N VAL A 30 -45.29 -53.07 -3.06
CA VAL A 30 -43.92 -53.01 -3.61
C VAL A 30 -43.44 -51.57 -3.76
N LYS A 31 -44.31 -50.63 -4.17
CA LYS A 31 -43.95 -49.19 -4.21
C LYS A 31 -43.64 -48.62 -2.84
N GLU A 32 -44.51 -48.90 -1.85
CA GLU A 32 -44.28 -48.44 -0.46
C GLU A 32 -43.00 -49.00 0.12
N PHE A 33 -42.72 -50.26 -0.15
CA PHE A 33 -41.47 -50.88 0.27
C PHE A 33 -40.25 -50.23 -0.40
N GLY A 34 -40.37 -49.92 -1.71
CA GLY A 34 -39.30 -49.19 -2.45
C GLY A 34 -39.03 -47.82 -1.89
N GLU A 35 -40.07 -47.02 -1.58
CA GLU A 35 -39.91 -45.71 -0.95
C GLU A 35 -39.31 -45.82 0.45
N THR A 36 -39.77 -46.78 1.26
CA THR A 36 -39.19 -47.04 2.61
C THR A 36 -37.71 -47.40 2.55
N LEU A 37 -37.31 -48.20 1.55
CA LEU A 37 -35.91 -48.55 1.34
C LEU A 37 -35.08 -47.36 0.94
N LYS A 38 -35.58 -46.53 0.02
CA LYS A 38 -34.94 -45.30 -0.42
C LYS A 38 -34.72 -44.33 0.76
N ASP A 39 -35.76 -44.13 1.58
CA ASP A 39 -35.65 -43.26 2.74
C ASP A 39 -34.63 -43.77 3.77
N ARG A 40 -34.53 -45.09 3.97
CA ARG A 40 -33.54 -45.72 4.83
C ARG A 40 -32.11 -45.51 4.30
N VAL A 41 -31.92 -45.65 2.97
CA VAL A 41 -30.60 -45.44 2.34
C VAL A 41 -30.19 -43.97 2.49
N LEU A 42 -31.11 -43.02 2.16
CA LEU A 42 -30.84 -41.58 2.32
C LEU A 42 -30.52 -41.21 3.76
N ALA A 43 -31.23 -41.82 4.74
CA ALA A 43 -30.93 -41.57 6.17
C ALA A 43 -29.55 -42.08 6.60
N ILE A 44 -28.96 -43.03 5.89
CA ILE A 44 -27.57 -43.51 6.15
C ILE A 44 -26.54 -42.67 5.39
N GLU A 45 -26.86 -42.25 4.14
CA GLU A 45 -25.92 -41.52 3.29
C GLU A 45 -25.80 -40.05 3.70
N ALA A 46 -26.93 -39.37 4.07
CA ALA A 46 -26.94 -37.95 4.39
C ALA A 46 -25.90 -37.54 5.47
N PRO A 47 -25.79 -38.20 6.64
CA PRO A 47 -24.79 -37.83 7.63
C PRO A 47 -23.35 -38.07 7.16
N VAL A 48 -23.11 -39.05 6.29
CA VAL A 48 -21.80 -39.31 5.70
C VAL A 48 -21.42 -38.22 4.73
N ASP A 49 -22.35 -37.82 3.85
CA ASP A 49 -22.15 -36.71 2.92
C ASP A 49 -21.91 -35.38 3.63
N GLU A 50 -22.65 -35.12 4.70
CA GLU A 50 -22.42 -33.94 5.55
C GLU A 50 -21.03 -33.96 6.20
N ALA A 51 -20.62 -35.10 6.71
CA ALA A 51 -19.28 -35.25 7.32
C ALA A 51 -18.16 -35.05 6.29
N ILE A 52 -18.32 -35.60 5.07
CA ILE A 52 -17.34 -35.41 3.98
C ILE A 52 -17.26 -33.93 3.61
N LYS A 53 -18.40 -33.25 3.38
CA LYS A 53 -18.44 -31.83 3.05
C LYS A 53 -17.84 -30.95 4.15
N ALA A 54 -18.08 -31.30 5.42
CA ALA A 54 -17.51 -30.59 6.55
C ALA A 54 -15.99 -30.73 6.59
N GLU A 55 -15.46 -31.94 6.31
CA GLU A 55 -14.01 -32.17 6.27
C GLU A 55 -13.36 -31.51 5.05
N GLU A 56 -13.95 -31.59 3.88
CA GLU A 56 -13.49 -30.88 2.68
C GLU A 56 -13.39 -29.39 2.93
N LYS A 57 -14.43 -28.80 3.55
CA LYS A 57 -14.42 -27.40 3.94
C LYS A 57 -13.30 -27.10 4.94
N ARG A 58 -13.15 -27.91 5.98
CA ARG A 58 -12.08 -27.73 6.97
C ARG A 58 -10.69 -27.75 6.33
N VAL A 59 -10.45 -28.66 5.39
CA VAL A 59 -9.18 -28.75 4.65
C VAL A 59 -8.98 -27.53 3.75
N ALA A 60 -10.02 -27.10 3.04
CA ALA A 60 -9.96 -25.90 2.20
C ALA A 60 -9.69 -24.63 3.01
N ASP A 61 -10.39 -24.46 4.15
CA ASP A 61 -10.20 -23.33 5.05
C ASP A 61 -8.78 -23.32 5.65
N ALA A 62 -8.27 -24.48 6.06
CA ALA A 62 -6.91 -24.61 6.57
C ALA A 62 -5.83 -24.34 5.50
N LYS A 63 -6.09 -24.70 4.25
CA LYS A 63 -5.19 -24.39 3.13
C LYS A 63 -5.19 -22.89 2.85
N ALA A 64 -6.37 -22.27 2.74
CA ALA A 64 -6.51 -20.84 2.52
C ALA A 64 -5.83 -20.01 3.61
N GLU A 65 -5.96 -20.43 4.88
CA GLU A 65 -5.31 -19.76 6.00
C GLU A 65 -3.77 -19.83 5.91
N ARG A 66 -3.21 -20.98 5.54
CA ARG A 66 -1.75 -21.12 5.33
C ARG A 66 -1.27 -20.25 4.19
N GLU A 67 -2.00 -20.21 3.08
CA GLU A 67 -1.68 -19.33 1.94
C GLU A 67 -1.75 -17.86 2.32
N ARG A 68 -2.73 -17.46 3.15
CA ARG A 68 -2.85 -16.10 3.67
C ARG A 68 -1.65 -15.72 4.54
N ILE A 69 -1.30 -16.54 5.51
CA ILE A 69 -0.15 -16.31 6.40
C ILE A 69 1.14 -16.19 5.59
N GLU A 70 1.32 -17.06 4.59
CA GLU A 70 2.52 -17.03 3.74
C GLU A 70 2.55 -15.78 2.86
N ALA A 71 1.42 -15.35 2.29
CA ALA A 71 1.32 -14.11 1.55
C ALA A 71 1.65 -12.87 2.41
N GLU A 72 1.13 -12.81 3.63
CA GLU A 72 1.43 -11.76 4.60
C GLU A 72 2.92 -11.72 4.96
N ARG A 73 3.55 -12.88 5.15
CA ARG A 73 5.00 -13.00 5.40
C ARG A 73 5.81 -12.43 4.24
N VAL A 74 5.50 -12.86 3.03
CA VAL A 74 6.19 -12.39 1.80
C VAL A 74 6.00 -10.89 1.59
N GLU A 75 4.78 -10.38 1.80
CA GLU A 75 4.49 -8.96 1.69
C GLU A 75 5.27 -8.12 2.71
N ALA A 76 5.36 -8.58 3.95
CA ALA A 76 6.14 -7.93 4.99
C ALA A 76 7.65 -7.85 4.64
N ILE A 77 8.22 -8.90 4.06
CA ILE A 77 9.61 -8.91 3.60
C ILE A 77 9.80 -7.94 2.42
N ARG A 78 8.93 -7.99 1.43
CA ARG A 78 8.98 -7.08 0.28
C ARG A 78 8.82 -5.62 0.68
N ALA A 79 8.00 -5.33 1.69
CA ALA A 79 7.88 -3.99 2.24
C ALA A 79 9.20 -3.49 2.86
N LYS A 80 9.96 -4.36 3.55
CA LYS A 80 11.30 -4.03 4.06
C LYS A 80 12.27 -3.71 2.92
N ILE A 81 12.28 -4.52 1.86
CA ILE A 81 13.13 -4.32 0.67
C ILE A 81 12.77 -3.00 -0.04
N THR A 82 11.47 -2.73 -0.21
CA THR A 82 10.98 -1.49 -0.85
C THR A 82 11.40 -0.24 -0.07
N ARG A 83 11.53 -0.31 1.26
CA ARG A 83 12.05 0.81 2.05
C ARG A 83 13.46 1.20 1.63
N PHE A 84 14.35 0.25 1.40
CA PHE A 84 15.69 0.54 0.88
C PHE A 84 15.61 1.23 -0.49
N SER A 85 14.81 0.73 -1.41
CA SER A 85 14.68 1.30 -2.75
C SER A 85 14.09 2.71 -2.77
N SER A 86 13.32 3.10 -1.77
CA SER A 86 12.64 4.41 -1.70
C SER A 86 13.34 5.44 -0.82
N VAL A 87 14.32 5.04 0.00
CA VAL A 87 14.92 5.92 1.01
C VAL A 87 15.64 7.12 0.40
N ALA A 88 16.39 6.94 -0.68
CA ALA A 88 17.11 8.05 -1.33
C ALA A 88 16.15 9.11 -1.87
N ALA A 89 15.03 8.70 -2.47
CA ALA A 89 14.00 9.62 -2.96
C ALA A 89 13.34 10.42 -1.81
N ALA A 90 13.10 9.76 -0.67
CA ALA A 90 12.51 10.40 0.50
C ALA A 90 13.41 11.49 1.12
N TYR A 91 14.72 11.39 0.91
CA TYR A 91 15.71 12.31 1.45
C TYR A 91 16.30 13.28 0.41
N ALA A 92 15.82 13.28 -0.82
CA ALA A 92 16.38 14.06 -1.95
C ALA A 92 16.49 15.58 -1.69
N SER A 93 15.59 16.16 -0.88
CA SER A 93 15.56 17.59 -0.55
C SER A 93 16.06 17.91 0.87
N ARG A 94 16.56 16.92 1.61
CA ARG A 94 17.03 17.10 2.98
C ARG A 94 18.45 17.68 3.03
N SER A 95 18.87 18.11 4.22
CA SER A 95 20.21 18.61 4.48
C SER A 95 21.27 17.50 4.32
N ALA A 96 22.53 17.90 4.06
CA ALA A 96 23.65 16.96 4.01
C ALA A 96 23.78 16.15 5.32
N ALA A 97 23.54 16.77 6.47
CA ALA A 97 23.56 16.11 7.77
C ALA A 97 22.45 15.05 7.90
N ASP A 98 21.22 15.33 7.47
CA ASP A 98 20.11 14.36 7.50
C ASP A 98 20.40 13.17 6.59
N VAL A 99 20.94 13.43 5.38
CA VAL A 99 21.32 12.37 4.44
C VAL A 99 22.47 11.53 5.01
N ALA A 100 23.45 12.13 5.67
CA ALA A 100 24.54 11.40 6.32
C ALA A 100 24.01 10.47 7.44
N ASN A 101 23.09 10.95 8.26
CA ASN A 101 22.49 10.16 9.33
C ASN A 101 21.74 8.94 8.81
N ILE A 102 20.91 9.12 7.76
CA ILE A 102 20.18 7.98 7.19
C ILE A 102 21.12 7.02 6.47
N LEU A 103 22.13 7.51 5.77
CA LEU A 103 23.17 6.70 5.13
C LEU A 103 23.87 5.80 6.16
N GLN A 104 24.23 6.36 7.31
CA GLN A 104 24.84 5.58 8.38
C GLN A 104 23.88 4.49 8.89
N GLY A 105 22.60 4.81 9.11
CA GLY A 105 21.61 3.83 9.53
C GLY A 105 21.41 2.70 8.50
N VAL A 106 21.45 3.02 7.20
CA VAL A 106 21.34 2.00 6.15
C VAL A 106 22.59 1.11 6.09
N LYS A 107 23.80 1.69 6.28
CA LYS A 107 25.07 0.93 6.37
C LYS A 107 25.11 -0.03 7.56
N GLU A 108 24.55 0.37 8.68
CA GLU A 108 24.45 -0.45 9.89
C GLU A 108 23.36 -1.51 9.83
N SER A 109 22.43 -1.41 8.88
CA SER A 109 21.37 -2.40 8.70
C SER A 109 21.94 -3.74 8.25
N VAL A 110 21.67 -4.79 9.03
CA VAL A 110 22.08 -6.16 8.70
C VAL A 110 20.91 -6.89 8.05
N ILE A 111 21.17 -7.55 6.94
CA ILE A 111 20.20 -8.45 6.28
C ILE A 111 20.39 -9.82 6.90
N LEU A 112 19.46 -10.23 7.77
CA LEU A 112 19.51 -11.51 8.46
C LEU A 112 18.72 -12.58 7.69
N PRO A 113 19.27 -13.78 7.47
CA PRO A 113 18.59 -14.88 6.80
C PRO A 113 17.23 -15.23 7.43
N GLU A 114 17.12 -15.14 8.76
CA GLU A 114 15.88 -15.42 9.49
C GLU A 114 14.77 -14.40 9.19
N GLU A 115 15.15 -13.14 8.82
CA GLU A 115 14.19 -12.06 8.54
C GLU A 115 13.81 -11.96 7.07
N TYR A 116 14.70 -12.33 6.17
CA TYR A 116 14.52 -12.17 4.72
C TYR A 116 14.32 -13.51 4.00
N ALA A 117 14.67 -14.63 4.62
CA ALA A 117 14.51 -15.98 4.10
C ALA A 117 14.97 -16.09 2.63
N GLU A 118 14.12 -16.52 1.72
CA GLU A 118 14.41 -16.65 0.29
C GLU A 118 14.71 -15.31 -0.43
N PHE A 119 14.44 -14.16 0.19
CA PHE A 119 14.67 -12.83 -0.36
C PHE A 119 15.95 -12.15 0.17
N GLU A 120 16.84 -12.87 0.86
CA GLU A 120 18.09 -12.34 1.43
C GLU A 120 18.97 -11.65 0.38
N ALA A 121 19.15 -12.29 -0.78
CA ALA A 121 19.93 -11.73 -1.87
C ALA A 121 19.31 -10.44 -2.43
N GLU A 122 17.99 -10.40 -2.61
CA GLU A 122 17.26 -9.23 -3.07
C GLU A 122 17.35 -8.09 -2.05
N GLY A 123 17.21 -8.39 -0.76
CA GLY A 123 17.40 -7.45 0.33
C GLY A 123 18.80 -6.84 0.36
N THR A 124 19.83 -7.66 0.17
CA THR A 124 21.23 -7.22 0.12
C THR A 124 21.48 -6.27 -1.06
N ILE A 125 21.02 -6.63 -2.26
CA ILE A 125 21.13 -5.78 -3.44
C ILE A 125 20.39 -4.45 -3.25
N ALA A 126 19.19 -4.48 -2.69
CA ALA A 126 18.41 -3.27 -2.44
C ALA A 126 19.08 -2.34 -1.44
N ARG A 127 19.67 -2.89 -0.36
CA ARG A 127 20.46 -2.12 0.62
C ARG A 127 21.70 -1.50 -0.02
N ASP A 128 22.46 -2.26 -0.77
CA ASP A 128 23.70 -1.79 -1.37
C ASP A 128 23.43 -0.69 -2.43
N ASN A 129 22.39 -0.85 -3.23
CA ASN A 129 21.93 0.20 -4.14
C ASN A 129 21.46 1.47 -3.39
N ALA A 130 20.78 1.31 -2.25
CA ALA A 130 20.38 2.44 -1.42
C ALA A 130 21.59 3.19 -0.86
N ILE A 131 22.63 2.48 -0.44
CA ILE A 131 23.89 3.09 0.04
C ILE A 131 24.52 3.92 -1.08
N GLU A 132 24.67 3.37 -2.28
CA GLU A 132 25.24 4.08 -3.42
C GLU A 132 24.43 5.35 -3.77
N GLN A 133 23.11 5.25 -3.83
CA GLN A 133 22.25 6.39 -4.10
C GLN A 133 22.34 7.46 -3.00
N LEU A 134 22.39 7.07 -1.73
CA LEU A 134 22.51 8.00 -0.61
C LEU A 134 23.89 8.65 -0.55
N GLU A 135 24.98 7.97 -0.92
CA GLU A 135 26.31 8.56 -1.04
C GLU A 135 26.35 9.64 -2.12
N ALA A 136 25.78 9.36 -3.30
CA ALA A 136 25.65 10.34 -4.37
C ALA A 136 24.78 11.54 -3.94
N LEU A 137 23.68 11.29 -3.25
CA LEU A 137 22.78 12.31 -2.74
C LEU A 137 23.46 13.17 -1.68
N HIS A 138 24.20 12.57 -0.75
CA HIS A 138 24.97 13.28 0.28
C HIS A 138 25.97 14.25 -0.35
N LYS A 139 26.76 13.77 -1.30
CA LYS A 139 27.71 14.62 -2.04
C LYS A 139 27.01 15.82 -2.69
N SER A 140 25.91 15.58 -3.39
CA SER A 140 25.12 16.65 -4.02
C SER A 140 24.53 17.63 -3.01
N ALA A 141 24.10 17.14 -1.83
CA ALA A 141 23.58 17.99 -0.76
C ALA A 141 24.68 18.92 -0.18
N VAL A 142 25.88 18.38 0.06
CA VAL A 142 27.04 19.18 0.49
C VAL A 142 27.38 20.26 -0.53
N GLU A 143 27.47 19.90 -1.82
CA GLU A 143 27.76 20.86 -2.89
C GLU A 143 26.71 21.99 -2.96
N ARG A 144 25.43 21.66 -2.77
CA ARG A 144 24.34 22.65 -2.74
C ARG A 144 24.46 23.58 -1.53
N GLU A 145 24.77 23.05 -0.35
CA GLU A 145 24.91 23.84 0.88
C GLU A 145 26.12 24.78 0.81
N GLU A 146 27.26 24.30 0.27
CA GLU A 146 28.43 25.11 0.03
C GLU A 146 28.19 26.23 -0.98
N ALA A 147 27.49 25.92 -2.07
CA ALA A 147 27.13 26.94 -3.08
C ALA A 147 26.19 27.99 -2.48
N ALA A 148 25.19 27.58 -1.68
CA ALA A 148 24.28 28.49 -1.01
C ALA A 148 25.02 29.37 0.02
N ALA A 149 25.96 28.82 0.77
CA ALA A 149 26.78 29.57 1.72
C ALA A 149 27.67 30.62 1.03
N LYS A 150 28.31 30.23 -0.11
CA LYS A 150 29.12 31.17 -0.92
C LYS A 150 28.23 32.30 -1.48
N LEU A 151 27.06 32.00 -2.00
CA LEU A 151 26.14 33.00 -2.51
C LEU A 151 25.71 33.98 -1.42
N LEU A 152 25.37 33.48 -0.23
CA LEU A 152 25.00 34.31 0.90
C LEU A 152 26.13 35.20 1.37
N ALA A 153 27.39 34.69 1.37
CA ALA A 153 28.58 35.46 1.71
C ALA A 153 28.80 36.61 0.68
N GLN A 154 28.71 36.31 -0.60
CA GLN A 154 28.81 37.33 -1.67
C GLN A 154 27.71 38.38 -1.57
N GLN A 155 26.50 37.97 -1.25
CA GLN A 155 25.36 38.91 -1.08
C GLN A 155 25.62 39.86 0.09
N LYS A 156 26.13 39.37 1.23
CA LYS A 156 26.48 40.18 2.39
C LYS A 156 27.60 41.17 2.06
N GLU A 157 28.67 40.73 1.37
CA GLU A 157 29.76 41.60 0.95
C GLU A 157 29.27 42.72 0.00
N LEU A 158 28.39 42.39 -0.93
CA LEU A 158 27.80 43.36 -1.84
C LEU A 158 26.96 44.39 -1.09
N ASP A 159 26.17 43.93 -0.13
CA ASP A 159 25.28 44.82 0.65
C ASP A 159 26.13 45.73 1.57
N GLU A 160 27.21 45.22 2.15
CA GLU A 160 28.17 46.05 2.90
C GLU A 160 28.86 47.09 2.02
N LEU A 161 29.25 46.71 0.79
CA LEU A 161 29.87 47.64 -0.16
C LEU A 161 28.90 48.75 -0.57
N ARG A 162 27.67 48.42 -0.84
CA ARG A 162 26.59 49.37 -1.16
C ARG A 162 26.32 50.34 -0.02
N GLU A 163 26.32 49.87 1.21
CA GLU A 163 26.12 50.70 2.39
C GLU A 163 27.30 51.68 2.58
N LYS A 164 28.55 51.17 2.43
CA LYS A 164 29.75 52.07 2.47
C LYS A 164 29.69 53.16 1.39
N GLN A 165 29.24 52.79 0.18
CA GLN A 165 29.12 53.74 -0.90
C GLN A 165 28.01 54.78 -0.61
N ARG A 166 26.87 54.35 -0.06
CA ARG A 166 25.76 55.26 0.34
C ARG A 166 26.23 56.25 1.42
N ILE A 167 27.00 55.81 2.39
CA ILE A 167 27.57 56.68 3.43
C ILE A 167 28.56 57.69 2.81
N ALA A 168 29.48 57.22 1.97
CA ALA A 168 30.43 58.10 1.30
C ALA A 168 29.76 59.16 0.39
N ASP A 169 28.72 58.78 -0.34
CA ASP A 169 27.93 59.69 -1.19
C ASP A 169 27.21 60.74 -0.33
N ALA A 170 26.62 60.30 0.81
CA ALA A 170 25.98 61.24 1.76
C ALA A 170 26.96 62.24 2.37
N GLU A 171 28.13 61.77 2.79
CA GLU A 171 29.21 62.63 3.32
C GLU A 171 29.71 63.63 2.24
N ALA A 172 29.88 63.14 1.02
CA ALA A 172 30.28 64.00 -0.10
C ALA A 172 29.22 65.08 -0.44
N GLU A 173 27.97 64.74 -0.33
CA GLU A 173 26.86 65.68 -0.53
C GLU A 173 26.82 66.74 0.58
N GLU A 174 26.98 66.35 1.85
CA GLU A 174 27.05 67.27 2.98
C GLU A 174 28.27 68.20 2.87
N LEU A 175 29.42 67.70 2.47
CA LEU A 175 30.62 68.50 2.26
C LEU A 175 30.39 69.54 1.10
N ARG A 176 29.71 69.15 0.04
CA ARG A 176 29.32 70.06 -1.06
C ARG A 176 28.39 71.16 -0.56
N LYS A 177 27.38 70.84 0.26
CA LYS A 177 26.48 71.82 0.87
C LYS A 177 27.23 72.80 1.77
N GLN A 178 28.12 72.35 2.60
CA GLN A 178 28.95 73.18 3.47
C GLN A 178 29.81 74.16 2.65
N ARG A 179 30.52 73.68 1.61
CA ARG A 179 31.34 74.52 0.75
C ARG A 179 30.49 75.61 0.02
N ALA A 180 29.33 75.20 -0.48
CA ALA A 180 28.43 76.10 -1.13
C ALA A 180 27.87 77.22 -0.19
N GLU A 181 27.63 76.90 1.06
CA GLU A 181 27.23 77.81 2.10
C GLU A 181 28.38 78.72 2.52
N GLU A 182 29.59 78.27 2.66
CA GLU A 182 30.80 79.09 2.91
C GLU A 182 31.07 80.05 1.77
N ASP A 183 30.94 79.62 0.52
CA ASP A 183 31.14 80.48 -0.64
C ASP A 183 30.01 81.58 -0.70
N ARG A 184 28.77 81.24 -0.36
CA ARG A 184 27.71 82.22 -0.23
C ARG A 184 27.99 83.25 0.85
N GLN A 185 28.49 82.86 1.99
CA GLN A 185 28.86 83.78 3.09
C GLN A 185 30.04 84.64 2.72
N ARG A 186 31.04 84.15 1.99
CA ARG A 186 32.17 84.95 1.46
C ARG A 186 31.73 85.98 0.48
N LEU A 187 30.83 85.63 -0.47
CA LEU A 187 30.27 86.56 -1.44
C LEU A 187 29.44 87.67 -0.78
N LYS A 188 28.64 87.35 0.24
CA LYS A 188 27.91 88.32 1.05
C LYS A 188 28.83 89.33 1.73
N LYS A 189 29.87 88.83 2.40
CA LYS A 189 30.84 89.70 3.06
C LYS A 189 31.55 90.61 2.08
N GLN A 190 31.91 90.18 0.88
CA GLN A 190 32.50 91.03 -0.18
C GLN A 190 31.55 92.05 -0.73
N GLN A 191 30.23 91.80 -0.73
CA GLN A 191 29.23 92.78 -1.12
C GLN A 191 28.92 93.79 -0.03
N ASP A 192 29.04 93.43 1.25
CA ASP A 192 28.82 94.35 2.39
C ASP A 192 30.04 95.25 2.64
N ASP A 193 31.26 94.82 2.18
CA ASP A 193 32.50 95.61 2.28
C ASP A 193 32.74 96.56 1.12
N LEU A 194 31.84 96.67 0.13
CA LEU A 194 31.86 97.63 -1.04
C LEU A 194 30.86 98.75 -0.88
#